data_4d60796ea636319c74b1762e1fb89a78
#
_entry.id   4d60796ea636319c74b1762e1fb89a78
#
_cell.length_a   1.000
_cell.length_b   1.000
_cell.length_c   1.000
_cell.angle_alpha   90.00
_cell.angle_beta   90.00
_cell.angle_gamma   90.00
#
_symmetry.space_group_name_H-M   'P 1'
#
loop_
_entity.id
_entity.type
_entity.pdbx_description
1 polymer ?
#
loop_
_entity_poly.entity_id
_entity_poly.type
_entity_poly.pdbx_seq_one_letter_code
_entity_poly.pdbx_strand_id
1 'polypeptide(L)'
;EVDVAIEEKDVRVDIYHASGAGGQNVNKVATAVRLTHLPTGMVVVCQDERSQLKNRIKAMTVLRSRLFDLEQSKATAEMSEVRKLQVGSGDRSEKIRTYNFPQDRITDHRIGLTVHNIPDRLDGNLDDLIDAVATADEAARLEGLGE
;
A
#
# COMPACT_ATOMS: atom_id res chain seq x y z
N GLU A 1 -9.74 -2.21 -5.25
CA GLU A 1 -9.71 -3.69 -5.28
C GLU A 1 -8.39 -4.10 -5.93
N VAL A 2 -7.59 -4.90 -5.24
CA VAL A 2 -6.28 -5.36 -5.77
C VAL A 2 -6.55 -6.60 -6.61
N ASP A 3 -6.34 -6.52 -7.91
CA ASP A 3 -6.43 -7.68 -8.81
C ASP A 3 -5.02 -8.14 -9.19
N VAL A 4 -4.72 -9.42 -8.97
CA VAL A 4 -3.42 -10.03 -9.28
C VAL A 4 -3.56 -10.98 -10.45
N ALA A 5 -3.22 -10.51 -11.64
CA ALA A 5 -3.09 -11.34 -12.83
C ALA A 5 -1.70 -11.99 -12.86
N ILE A 6 -1.64 -13.32 -12.93
CA ILE A 6 -0.39 -14.07 -13.10
C ILE A 6 -0.34 -14.56 -14.54
N GLU A 7 0.64 -14.10 -15.29
CA GLU A 7 0.88 -14.59 -16.65
C GLU A 7 1.75 -15.85 -16.61
N GLU A 8 1.47 -16.81 -17.48
CA GLU A 8 2.23 -18.08 -17.51
C GLU A 8 3.72 -17.87 -17.82
N LYS A 9 4.05 -16.84 -18.61
CA LYS A 9 5.45 -16.49 -18.93
C LYS A 9 6.27 -16.04 -17.73
N ASP A 10 5.59 -15.52 -16.68
CA ASP A 10 6.22 -15.00 -15.47
C ASP A 10 6.44 -16.07 -14.40
N VAL A 11 6.00 -17.31 -14.66
CA VAL A 11 6.10 -18.43 -13.73
C VAL A 11 6.99 -19.53 -14.30
N ARG A 12 8.15 -19.72 -13.68
CA ARG A 12 9.00 -20.89 -13.96
C ARG A 12 8.52 -22.09 -13.16
N VAL A 13 8.31 -23.21 -13.85
CA VAL A 13 7.85 -24.46 -13.25
C VAL A 13 8.99 -25.48 -13.25
N ASP A 14 9.42 -25.90 -12.07
CA ASP A 14 10.42 -26.96 -11.88
C ASP A 14 9.73 -28.18 -11.26
N ILE A 15 9.94 -29.36 -11.87
CA ILE A 15 9.36 -30.62 -11.43
C ILE A 15 10.48 -31.51 -10.89
N TYR A 16 10.29 -32.10 -9.72
CA TYR A 16 11.30 -32.94 -9.09
C TYR A 16 10.66 -34.08 -8.29
N HIS A 17 11.50 -34.99 -7.83
CA HIS A 17 11.05 -36.11 -6.97
C HIS A 17 10.76 -35.57 -5.56
N ALA A 18 9.60 -35.94 -5.01
CA ALA A 18 9.28 -35.60 -3.63
C ALA A 18 10.27 -36.26 -2.68
N SER A 19 10.81 -35.50 -1.72
CA SER A 19 11.66 -36.05 -0.67
C SER A 19 10.80 -36.54 0.49
N GLY A 20 10.82 -37.82 0.79
CA GLY A 20 10.11 -38.42 1.94
C GLY A 20 10.38 -39.91 2.09
N ALA A 21 10.22 -40.43 3.30
CA ALA A 21 10.28 -41.84 3.62
C ALA A 21 9.02 -42.56 3.07
N GLY A 22 8.99 -42.82 1.78
CA GLY A 22 7.87 -43.48 1.11
C GLY A 22 8.33 -44.50 0.12
N GLY A 23 7.56 -45.58 -0.05
CA GLY A 23 7.91 -46.77 -0.82
C GLY A 23 8.22 -46.51 -2.31
N GLN A 24 8.38 -47.57 -3.09
CA GLN A 24 8.86 -47.60 -4.48
C GLN A 24 8.26 -46.58 -5.47
N ASN A 25 7.07 -46.02 -5.20
CA ASN A 25 6.42 -45.05 -6.06
C ASN A 25 7.02 -43.62 -5.91
N VAL A 26 7.59 -43.27 -4.76
CA VAL A 26 8.21 -41.94 -4.53
C VAL A 26 9.50 -41.78 -5.34
N ASN A 27 10.17 -42.89 -5.61
CA ASN A 27 11.44 -42.88 -6.36
C ASN A 27 11.26 -42.99 -7.90
N LYS A 28 10.04 -43.29 -8.37
CA LYS A 28 9.78 -43.53 -9.81
C LYS A 28 9.08 -42.38 -10.53
N VAL A 29 8.36 -41.50 -9.80
CA VAL A 29 7.53 -40.45 -10.43
C VAL A 29 7.83 -39.11 -9.77
N ALA A 30 8.29 -38.16 -10.57
CA ALA A 30 8.48 -36.77 -10.13
C ALA A 30 7.09 -36.07 -10.04
N THR A 31 6.59 -35.92 -8.84
CA THR A 31 5.29 -35.29 -8.58
C THR A 31 5.37 -33.95 -7.87
N ALA A 32 6.51 -33.64 -7.23
CA ALA A 32 6.72 -32.37 -6.57
C ALA A 32 6.92 -31.23 -7.57
N VAL A 33 6.28 -30.11 -7.32
CA VAL A 33 6.30 -28.94 -8.18
C VAL A 33 6.82 -27.74 -7.39
N ARG A 34 7.78 -27.03 -7.98
CA ARG A 34 8.23 -25.71 -7.53
C ARG A 34 7.85 -24.67 -8.58
N LEU A 35 7.15 -23.65 -8.14
CA LEU A 35 6.86 -22.47 -8.95
C LEU A 35 7.72 -21.32 -8.48
N THR A 36 8.36 -20.65 -9.42
CA THR A 36 9.12 -19.42 -9.16
C THR A 36 8.50 -18.29 -9.97
N HIS A 37 7.96 -17.29 -9.29
CA HIS A 37 7.47 -16.08 -9.94
C HIS A 37 8.63 -15.15 -10.22
N LEU A 38 8.97 -14.99 -11.49
CA LEU A 38 10.19 -14.30 -11.94
C LEU A 38 10.23 -12.81 -11.52
N PRO A 39 9.15 -12.03 -11.65
CA PRO A 39 9.19 -10.60 -11.31
C PRO A 39 9.44 -10.33 -9.82
N THR A 40 8.90 -11.17 -8.92
CA THR A 40 9.03 -10.97 -7.45
C THR A 40 10.07 -11.88 -6.82
N GLY A 41 10.56 -12.90 -7.53
CA GLY A 41 11.42 -13.94 -6.98
C GLY A 41 10.72 -14.89 -5.99
N MET A 42 9.40 -14.80 -5.85
CA MET A 42 8.64 -15.63 -4.91
C MET A 42 8.64 -17.09 -5.35
N VAL A 43 8.92 -17.99 -4.40
CA VAL A 43 8.98 -19.44 -4.65
C VAL A 43 7.88 -20.14 -3.83
N VAL A 44 7.16 -21.03 -4.49
CA VAL A 44 6.16 -21.91 -3.89
C VAL A 44 6.46 -23.34 -4.25
N VAL A 45 6.47 -24.20 -3.25
CA VAL A 45 6.72 -25.66 -3.42
C VAL A 45 5.47 -26.41 -2.97
N CYS A 46 5.03 -27.39 -3.75
CA CYS A 46 3.94 -28.29 -3.40
C CYS A 46 4.30 -29.74 -3.74
N GLN A 47 4.20 -30.63 -2.74
CA GLN A 47 4.49 -32.06 -2.85
C GLN A 47 3.48 -32.94 -2.13
N ASP A 48 2.31 -32.37 -1.78
CA ASP A 48 1.32 -32.99 -0.88
C ASP A 48 0.56 -34.12 -1.57
N GLU A 49 0.36 -33.99 -2.88
CA GLU A 49 -0.44 -34.92 -3.68
C GLU A 49 0.43 -35.86 -4.51
N ARG A 50 -0.13 -37.04 -4.80
CA ARG A 50 0.53 -38.02 -5.70
C ARG A 50 0.45 -37.64 -7.18
N SER A 51 -0.32 -36.60 -7.52
CA SER A 51 -0.51 -36.11 -8.89
C SER A 51 0.24 -34.80 -9.08
N GLN A 52 1.15 -34.77 -10.05
CA GLN A 52 1.87 -33.57 -10.46
C GLN A 52 0.91 -32.42 -10.85
N LEU A 53 -0.19 -32.74 -11.57
CA LEU A 53 -1.17 -31.74 -11.97
C LEU A 53 -1.85 -31.10 -10.77
N LYS A 54 -2.25 -31.90 -9.77
CA LYS A 54 -2.87 -31.39 -8.55
C LYS A 54 -1.89 -30.53 -7.76
N ASN A 55 -0.62 -30.94 -7.66
CA ASN A 55 0.42 -30.15 -7.00
C ASN A 55 0.64 -28.81 -7.73
N ARG A 56 0.63 -28.79 -9.06
CA ARG A 56 0.75 -27.55 -9.86
C ARG A 56 -0.42 -26.59 -9.60
N ILE A 57 -1.65 -27.10 -9.63
CA ILE A 57 -2.86 -26.31 -9.37
C ILE A 57 -2.82 -25.72 -7.95
N LYS A 58 -2.49 -26.53 -6.96
CA LYS A 58 -2.38 -26.11 -5.56
C LYS A 58 -1.27 -25.07 -5.38
N ALA A 59 -0.10 -25.30 -5.97
CA ALA A 59 1.02 -24.35 -5.92
C ALA A 59 0.65 -23.00 -6.58
N MET A 60 -0.10 -23.01 -7.69
CA MET A 60 -0.60 -21.80 -8.36
C MET A 60 -1.58 -21.03 -7.48
N THR A 61 -2.49 -21.72 -6.79
CA THR A 61 -3.42 -21.10 -5.84
C THR A 61 -2.68 -20.43 -4.70
N VAL A 62 -1.67 -21.11 -4.11
CA VAL A 62 -0.85 -20.55 -3.04
C VAL A 62 -0.02 -19.35 -3.54
N LEU A 63 0.55 -19.44 -4.74
CA LEU A 63 1.30 -18.33 -5.34
C LEU A 63 0.42 -17.10 -5.51
N ARG A 64 -0.80 -17.28 -6.04
CA ARG A 64 -1.77 -16.20 -6.22
C ARG A 64 -2.14 -15.53 -4.90
N SER A 65 -2.42 -16.30 -3.86
CA SER A 65 -2.72 -15.77 -2.52
C SER A 65 -1.55 -14.95 -1.96
N ARG A 66 -0.32 -15.45 -2.07
CA ARG A 66 0.87 -14.75 -1.57
C ARG A 66 1.17 -13.46 -2.33
N LEU A 67 0.97 -13.45 -3.64
CA LEU A 67 1.12 -12.24 -4.45
C LEU A 67 0.04 -11.20 -4.10
N PHE A 68 -1.20 -11.66 -3.88
CA PHE A 68 -2.27 -10.79 -3.42
C PHE A 68 -1.94 -10.16 -2.07
N ASP A 69 -1.48 -10.94 -1.09
CA ASP A 69 -1.07 -10.45 0.23
C ASP A 69 0.07 -9.43 0.12
N LEU A 70 1.03 -9.67 -0.78
CA LEU A 70 2.14 -8.75 -1.04
C LEU A 70 1.65 -7.40 -1.58
N GLU A 71 0.80 -7.40 -2.59
CA GLU A 71 0.26 -6.18 -3.19
C GLU A 71 -0.67 -5.44 -2.23
N GLN A 72 -1.50 -6.16 -1.48
CA GLN A 72 -2.34 -5.57 -0.45
C GLN A 72 -1.51 -4.91 0.67
N SER A 73 -0.41 -5.55 1.09
CA SER A 73 0.46 -5.00 2.12
C SER A 73 1.17 -3.72 1.64
N LYS A 74 1.60 -3.66 0.37
CA LYS A 74 2.17 -2.44 -0.23
C LYS A 74 1.15 -1.31 -0.25
N ALA A 75 -0.05 -1.56 -0.79
CA ALA A 75 -1.11 -0.55 -0.84
C ALA A 75 -1.49 -0.05 0.57
N THR A 76 -1.53 -0.94 1.56
CA THR A 76 -1.81 -0.57 2.95
C THR A 76 -0.67 0.23 3.57
N ALA A 77 0.59 -0.10 3.26
CA ALA A 77 1.76 0.63 3.74
C ALA A 77 1.77 2.07 3.20
N GLU A 78 1.58 2.25 1.89
CA GLU A 78 1.50 3.57 1.24
C GLU A 78 0.39 4.43 1.86
N MET A 79 -0.81 3.86 2.03
CA MET A 79 -1.93 4.57 2.65
C MET A 79 -1.66 4.90 4.13
N SER A 80 -0.96 4.03 4.84
CA SER A 80 -0.57 4.26 6.25
C SER A 80 0.45 5.39 6.38
N GLU A 81 1.42 5.50 5.46
CA GLU A 81 2.37 6.61 5.45
C GLU A 81 1.69 7.95 5.20
N VAL A 82 0.81 8.02 4.19
CA VAL A 82 0.02 9.24 3.92
C VAL A 82 -0.80 9.63 5.15
N ARG A 83 -1.45 8.68 5.81
CA ARG A 83 -2.21 8.95 7.04
C ARG A 83 -1.34 9.44 8.19
N LYS A 84 -0.14 8.86 8.38
CA LYS A 84 0.78 9.31 9.42
C LYS A 84 1.22 10.76 9.21
N LEU A 85 1.49 11.15 7.96
CA LEU A 85 1.83 12.54 7.63
C LEU A 85 0.67 13.50 7.90
N GLN A 86 -0.58 13.07 7.67
CA GLN A 86 -1.78 13.90 7.90
C GLN A 86 -2.16 14.02 9.38
N VAL A 87 -2.03 12.93 10.15
CA VAL A 87 -2.45 12.90 11.57
C VAL A 87 -1.41 13.55 12.48
N GLY A 88 -0.12 13.49 12.10
CA GLY A 88 0.98 13.99 12.92
C GLY A 88 1.13 13.26 14.26
N SER A 89 1.84 13.86 15.20
CA SER A 89 2.08 13.31 16.54
C SER A 89 0.97 13.65 17.55
N GLY A 90 0.10 14.60 17.22
CA GLY A 90 -0.85 15.21 18.16
C GLY A 90 -0.21 16.22 19.11
N ASP A 91 1.04 16.57 18.90
CA ASP A 91 1.73 17.58 19.68
C ASP A 91 1.18 18.99 19.38
N ARG A 92 1.16 19.86 20.38
CA ARG A 92 0.73 21.25 20.24
C ARG A 92 1.57 22.05 19.23
N SER A 93 2.79 21.64 18.97
CA SER A 93 3.66 22.22 17.94
C SER A 93 3.10 22.05 16.51
N GLU A 94 2.31 21.02 16.27
CA GLU A 94 1.69 20.68 14.98
C GLU A 94 0.30 21.33 14.78
N LYS A 95 -0.04 22.34 15.59
CA LYS A 95 -1.31 23.05 15.44
C LYS A 95 -1.47 23.61 14.02
N ILE A 96 -2.62 23.38 13.42
CA ILE A 96 -2.94 23.87 12.08
C ILE A 96 -3.44 25.30 12.14
N ARG A 97 -4.38 25.61 13.05
CA ARG A 97 -4.99 26.91 13.21
C ARG A 97 -5.11 27.32 14.67
N THR A 98 -5.07 28.62 14.90
CA THR A 98 -5.39 29.22 16.21
C THR A 98 -6.51 30.22 16.04
N TYR A 99 -7.56 30.08 16.83
CA TYR A 99 -8.70 31.00 16.92
C TYR A 99 -8.53 31.81 18.18
N ASN A 100 -8.22 33.11 18.04
CA ASN A 100 -8.04 34.03 19.15
C ASN A 100 -9.25 34.96 19.22
N PHE A 101 -10.25 34.62 20.02
CA PHE A 101 -11.48 35.38 20.17
C PHE A 101 -11.27 36.78 20.77
N PRO A 102 -10.45 36.97 21.79
CA PRO A 102 -10.21 38.30 22.32
C PRO A 102 -9.61 39.29 21.33
N GLN A 103 -8.84 38.83 20.35
CA GLN A 103 -8.23 39.65 19.30
C GLN A 103 -8.94 39.56 17.98
N ASP A 104 -10.08 38.82 17.90
CA ASP A 104 -10.84 38.57 16.69
C ASP A 104 -9.97 38.15 15.49
N ARG A 105 -9.09 37.15 15.74
CA ARG A 105 -8.05 36.75 14.81
C ARG A 105 -7.99 35.25 14.67
N ILE A 106 -7.94 34.78 13.40
CA ILE A 106 -7.66 33.40 13.02
C ILE A 106 -6.30 33.36 12.33
N THR A 107 -5.41 32.50 12.80
CA THR A 107 -4.09 32.30 12.17
C THR A 107 -3.98 30.86 11.69
N ASP A 108 -3.76 30.66 10.39
CA ASP A 108 -3.39 29.37 9.82
C ASP A 108 -1.86 29.25 9.83
N HIS A 109 -1.34 28.33 10.65
CA HIS A 109 0.11 28.17 10.86
C HIS A 109 0.81 27.47 9.70
N ARG A 110 0.10 26.79 8.83
CA ARG A 110 0.67 26.09 7.66
C ARG A 110 1.22 27.07 6.62
N ILE A 111 0.54 28.19 6.45
CA ILE A 111 0.85 29.20 5.43
C ILE A 111 1.13 30.58 6.03
N GLY A 112 1.11 30.72 7.36
CA GLY A 112 1.32 31.99 8.05
C GLY A 112 0.25 33.05 7.79
N LEU A 113 -0.94 32.65 7.33
CA LEU A 113 -2.05 33.56 7.03
C LEU A 113 -2.79 33.95 8.31
N THR A 114 -3.07 35.24 8.46
CA THR A 114 -3.89 35.78 9.54
C THR A 114 -5.09 36.51 8.94
N VAL A 115 -6.29 36.15 9.38
CA VAL A 115 -7.55 36.82 9.03
C VAL A 115 -8.32 37.24 10.27
N HIS A 116 -9.21 38.21 10.11
CA HIS A 116 -10.04 38.76 11.17
C HIS A 116 -11.52 38.44 10.93
N ASN A 117 -12.38 38.83 11.88
CA ASN A 117 -13.83 38.62 11.84
C ASN A 117 -14.22 37.14 12.02
N ILE A 118 -13.89 36.58 13.20
CA ILE A 118 -14.20 35.18 13.55
C ILE A 118 -15.69 34.86 13.38
N PRO A 119 -16.67 35.68 13.82
CA PRO A 119 -18.08 35.36 13.65
C PRO A 119 -18.49 35.14 12.20
N ASP A 120 -18.06 36.00 11.29
CA ASP A 120 -18.35 35.91 9.87
C ASP A 120 -17.74 34.65 9.23
N ARG A 121 -16.55 34.28 9.68
CA ARG A 121 -15.86 33.06 9.25
C ARG A 121 -16.57 31.79 9.72
N LEU A 122 -17.08 31.81 10.95
CA LEU A 122 -17.85 30.69 11.50
C LEU A 122 -19.23 30.57 10.84
N ASP A 123 -19.78 31.65 10.33
CA ASP A 123 -21.04 31.69 9.54
C ASP A 123 -20.86 31.18 8.11
N GLY A 124 -19.63 30.92 7.67
CA GLY A 124 -19.36 30.26 6.39
C GLY A 124 -18.59 31.07 5.36
N ASN A 125 -18.18 32.31 5.67
CA ASN A 125 -17.34 33.13 4.80
C ASN A 125 -15.88 32.64 4.87
N LEU A 126 -15.58 31.54 4.17
CA LEU A 126 -14.28 30.82 4.23
C LEU A 126 -13.46 30.90 2.95
N ASP A 127 -13.98 31.52 1.87
CA ASP A 127 -13.40 31.44 0.54
C ASP A 127 -11.95 31.88 0.49
N ASP A 128 -11.61 33.04 1.07
CA ASP A 128 -10.22 33.52 1.09
C ASP A 128 -9.26 32.59 1.88
N LEU A 129 -9.74 31.94 2.95
CA LEU A 129 -8.94 30.94 3.67
C LEU A 129 -8.71 29.69 2.83
N ILE A 130 -9.74 29.23 2.14
CA ILE A 130 -9.69 28.02 1.29
C ILE A 130 -8.76 28.30 0.09
N ASP A 131 -8.96 29.40 -0.61
CA ASP A 131 -8.16 29.79 -1.78
C ASP A 131 -6.68 29.95 -1.43
N ALA A 132 -6.37 30.59 -0.31
CA ALA A 132 -4.99 30.78 0.13
C ALA A 132 -4.30 29.43 0.46
N VAL A 133 -5.01 28.51 1.12
CA VAL A 133 -4.46 27.18 1.43
C VAL A 133 -4.32 26.33 0.17
N ALA A 134 -5.30 26.39 -0.76
CA ALA A 134 -5.25 25.66 -2.02
C ALA A 134 -4.08 26.15 -2.89
N THR A 135 -3.89 27.46 -3.01
CA THR A 135 -2.77 28.05 -3.76
C THR A 135 -1.40 27.63 -3.17
N ALA A 136 -1.29 27.61 -1.85
CA ALA A 136 -0.06 27.17 -1.20
C ALA A 136 0.22 25.68 -1.40
N ASP A 137 -0.82 24.83 -1.37
CA ASP A 137 -0.71 23.39 -1.64
C ASP A 137 -0.32 23.11 -3.10
N GLU A 138 -0.92 23.82 -4.06
CA GLU A 138 -0.55 23.72 -5.47
C GLU A 138 0.91 24.13 -5.71
N ALA A 139 1.36 25.23 -5.11
CA ALA A 139 2.74 25.68 -5.21
C ALA A 139 3.73 24.64 -4.66
N ALA A 140 3.43 24.06 -3.49
CA ALA A 140 4.27 23.03 -2.88
C ALA A 140 4.34 21.76 -3.74
N ARG A 141 3.23 21.36 -4.37
CA ARG A 141 3.20 20.22 -5.31
C ARG A 141 4.02 20.46 -6.56
N LEU A 142 3.99 21.68 -7.09
CA LEU A 142 4.78 22.05 -8.28
C LEU A 142 6.28 22.05 -7.96
N GLU A 143 6.68 22.52 -6.79
CA GLU A 143 8.08 22.45 -6.32
C GLU A 143 8.56 21.00 -6.16
N GLY A 144 7.72 20.10 -5.63
CA GLY A 144 8.05 18.67 -5.47
C GLY A 144 8.09 17.88 -6.79
N LEU A 145 7.55 18.42 -7.89
CA LEU A 145 7.63 17.81 -9.23
C LEU A 145 8.86 18.28 -10.02
N GLY A 146 9.60 19.26 -9.52
CA GLY A 146 10.79 19.84 -10.17
C GLY A 146 12.13 19.22 -9.76
N GLU A 147 12.12 18.25 -8.85
CA GLU A 147 13.27 17.43 -8.46
C GLU A 147 13.17 16.00 -9.05
#